data_1e1f8995fac803cfff9a14682799b042
#
_entry.id   1e1f8995fac803cfff9a14682799b042
#
_cell.length_a   1.000
_cell.length_b   1.000
_cell.length_c   1.000
_cell.angle_alpha   90.00
_cell.angle_beta   90.00
_cell.angle_gamma   90.00
#
_symmetry.space_group_name_H-M   'P 1'
#
loop_
_entity.id
_entity.type
_entity.pdbx_description
1 polymer ?
#
loop_
_entity_poly.entity_id
_entity_poly.type
_entity_poly.pdbx_seq_one_letter_code
_entity_poly.pdbx_strand_id
1 'polypeptide(L)'
;FSTMEDQNYTIKDIARMAGVSAGTVDRVLHNRGDVSPKSKAKVQKVLDEIHYQPNVFAIGLAAKKKYSFLCLIPYYIEHDYWHSVVGGIERARQELRPFNVGIDYLCYHHGDEKSYQEACLAIKEKNVDAVLISPNFREETLALTAYLQENKIAYAFVDFNMEEARALTYIGQDSYKSGYIAAKILMRNYSAGEGQELVLSLIHISEP
;
A
#
# COMPACT_ATOMS: atom_id res chain seq x y z
N PHE A 1 -29.12 -8.08 15.99
CA PHE A 1 -28.24 -7.66 14.87
C PHE A 1 -28.35 -8.72 13.80
N SER A 2 -29.12 -8.41 12.73
CA SER A 2 -29.31 -9.27 11.58
C SER A 2 -28.03 -9.25 10.74
N THR A 3 -27.43 -10.39 10.54
CA THR A 3 -26.35 -10.60 9.59
C THR A 3 -26.91 -10.37 8.19
N MET A 4 -26.55 -9.26 7.55
CA MET A 4 -26.70 -9.11 6.10
C MET A 4 -25.79 -10.15 5.46
N GLU A 5 -26.39 -11.19 4.88
CA GLU A 5 -25.69 -12.11 3.99
C GLU A 5 -25.16 -11.29 2.81
N ASP A 6 -23.85 -11.31 2.60
CA ASP A 6 -23.18 -10.77 1.42
C ASP A 6 -23.69 -11.55 0.18
N GLN A 7 -24.76 -11.04 -0.45
CA GLN A 7 -25.25 -11.62 -1.69
C GLN A 7 -24.29 -11.25 -2.83
N ASN A 8 -23.44 -12.19 -3.21
CA ASN A 8 -22.52 -12.05 -4.34
C ASN A 8 -23.30 -12.09 -5.67
N TYR A 9 -23.68 -10.94 -6.18
CA TYR A 9 -24.31 -10.81 -7.49
C TYR A 9 -23.29 -11.01 -8.61
N THR A 10 -23.58 -11.90 -9.56
CA THR A 10 -22.76 -12.09 -10.76
C THR A 10 -23.11 -11.06 -11.85
N ILE A 11 -22.22 -10.86 -12.83
CA ILE A 11 -22.51 -10.04 -14.02
C ILE A 11 -23.80 -10.50 -14.72
N LYS A 12 -24.11 -11.80 -14.71
CA LYS A 12 -25.34 -12.36 -15.28
C LYS A 12 -26.59 -11.95 -14.50
N ASP A 13 -26.49 -11.89 -13.18
CA ASP A 13 -27.60 -11.46 -12.34
C ASP A 13 -27.91 -9.98 -12.54
N ILE A 14 -26.85 -9.13 -12.57
CA ILE A 14 -26.98 -7.70 -12.83
C ILE A 14 -27.58 -7.47 -14.24
N ALA A 15 -27.13 -8.22 -15.23
CA ALA A 15 -27.64 -8.12 -16.60
C ALA A 15 -29.16 -8.45 -16.66
N ARG A 16 -29.58 -9.50 -15.96
CA ARG A 16 -31.01 -9.88 -15.84
C ARG A 16 -31.81 -8.78 -15.13
N MET A 17 -31.33 -8.23 -14.04
CA MET A 17 -31.99 -7.17 -13.27
C MET A 17 -32.11 -5.87 -14.06
N ALA A 18 -31.05 -5.48 -14.78
CA ALA A 18 -31.02 -4.27 -15.60
C ALA A 18 -31.72 -4.43 -16.96
N GLY A 19 -32.08 -5.64 -17.37
CA GLY A 19 -32.68 -5.94 -18.67
C GLY A 19 -31.73 -5.60 -19.85
N VAL A 20 -30.44 -5.95 -19.71
CA VAL A 20 -29.39 -5.75 -20.70
C VAL A 20 -28.55 -7.03 -20.90
N SER A 21 -27.68 -7.06 -21.88
CA SER A 21 -26.75 -8.18 -22.04
C SER A 21 -25.62 -8.16 -20.99
N ALA A 22 -25.06 -9.34 -20.66
CA ALA A 22 -23.91 -9.44 -19.78
C ALA A 22 -22.70 -8.64 -20.30
N GLY A 23 -22.50 -8.60 -21.63
CA GLY A 23 -21.47 -7.79 -22.25
C GLY A 23 -21.69 -6.27 -22.08
N THR A 24 -22.94 -5.83 -21.98
CA THR A 24 -23.26 -4.42 -21.67
C THR A 24 -22.90 -4.09 -20.23
N VAL A 25 -23.18 -4.97 -19.27
CA VAL A 25 -22.81 -4.81 -17.86
C VAL A 25 -21.28 -4.77 -17.73
N ASP A 26 -20.57 -5.68 -18.39
CA ASP A 26 -19.08 -5.72 -18.37
C ASP A 26 -18.48 -4.42 -18.89
N ARG A 27 -19.00 -3.87 -19.99
CA ARG A 27 -18.54 -2.58 -20.54
C ARG A 27 -18.81 -1.41 -19.59
N VAL A 28 -19.96 -1.40 -18.90
CA VAL A 28 -20.27 -0.36 -17.90
C VAL A 28 -19.36 -0.45 -16.70
N LEU A 29 -19.15 -1.64 -16.15
CA LEU A 29 -18.30 -1.86 -14.97
C LEU A 29 -16.84 -1.51 -15.23
N HIS A 30 -16.34 -1.79 -16.42
CA HIS A 30 -14.93 -1.54 -16.79
C HIS A 30 -14.73 -0.26 -17.62
N ASN A 31 -15.76 0.54 -17.78
CA ASN A 31 -15.76 1.78 -18.59
C ASN A 31 -15.19 1.56 -20.00
N ARG A 32 -15.51 0.41 -20.64
CA ARG A 32 -15.02 0.00 -21.97
C ARG A 32 -16.09 0.19 -23.03
N GLY A 33 -15.73 0.94 -24.10
CA GLY A 33 -16.52 1.04 -25.33
C GLY A 33 -17.83 1.84 -25.18
N ASP A 34 -18.51 2.02 -26.33
CA ASP A 34 -19.74 2.78 -26.43
C ASP A 34 -20.93 1.98 -25.89
N VAL A 35 -21.44 2.39 -24.74
CA VAL A 35 -22.69 1.93 -24.18
C VAL A 35 -23.70 3.08 -24.25
N SER A 36 -24.90 2.81 -24.79
CA SER A 36 -25.92 3.85 -24.89
C SER A 36 -26.23 4.44 -23.49
N PRO A 37 -26.47 5.77 -23.39
CA PRO A 37 -26.77 6.41 -22.12
C PRO A 37 -27.93 5.74 -21.37
N LYS A 38 -28.93 5.27 -22.11
CA LYS A 38 -30.10 4.55 -21.55
C LYS A 38 -29.70 3.23 -20.91
N SER A 39 -28.82 2.45 -21.53
CA SER A 39 -28.34 1.18 -20.97
C SER A 39 -27.41 1.41 -19.79
N LYS A 40 -26.54 2.43 -19.86
CA LYS A 40 -25.66 2.80 -18.75
C LYS A 40 -26.46 3.19 -17.51
N ALA A 41 -27.51 4.01 -17.67
CA ALA A 41 -28.37 4.42 -16.57
C ALA A 41 -29.10 3.24 -15.91
N LYS A 42 -29.58 2.25 -16.72
CA LYS A 42 -30.24 1.05 -16.19
C LYS A 42 -29.29 0.20 -15.34
N VAL A 43 -28.06 -0.01 -15.84
CA VAL A 43 -27.06 -0.78 -15.11
C VAL A 43 -26.67 -0.05 -13.83
N GLN A 44 -26.39 1.26 -13.90
CA GLN A 44 -26.01 2.06 -12.75
C GLN A 44 -27.09 2.02 -11.64
N LYS A 45 -28.36 2.13 -12.02
CA LYS A 45 -29.47 2.05 -11.06
C LYS A 45 -29.45 0.72 -10.30
N VAL A 46 -29.26 -0.38 -11.01
CA VAL A 46 -29.18 -1.73 -10.37
C VAL A 46 -27.97 -1.82 -9.45
N LEU A 47 -26.78 -1.35 -9.89
CA LEU A 47 -25.56 -1.35 -9.08
C LEU A 47 -25.75 -0.58 -7.77
N ASP A 48 -26.41 0.58 -7.83
CA ASP A 48 -26.70 1.40 -6.67
C ASP A 48 -27.71 0.74 -5.72
N GLU A 49 -28.78 0.13 -6.28
CA GLU A 49 -29.81 -0.57 -5.50
C GLU A 49 -29.28 -1.79 -4.72
N ILE A 50 -28.36 -2.55 -5.32
CA ILE A 50 -27.78 -3.73 -4.68
C ILE A 50 -26.49 -3.44 -3.92
N HIS A 51 -26.08 -2.17 -3.85
CA HIS A 51 -24.77 -1.75 -3.28
C HIS A 51 -23.62 -2.59 -3.83
N TYR A 52 -23.61 -2.81 -5.16
CA TYR A 52 -22.70 -3.73 -5.81
C TYR A 52 -21.23 -3.37 -5.53
N GLN A 53 -20.53 -4.30 -4.92
CA GLN A 53 -19.08 -4.26 -4.85
C GLN A 53 -18.51 -5.28 -5.84
N PRO A 54 -17.61 -4.87 -6.75
CA PRO A 54 -16.96 -5.80 -7.66
C PRO A 54 -16.31 -6.93 -6.87
N ASN A 55 -16.60 -8.19 -7.26
CA ASN A 55 -15.91 -9.31 -6.68
C ASN A 55 -14.45 -9.29 -7.15
N VAL A 56 -13.60 -8.66 -6.36
CA VAL A 56 -12.16 -8.51 -6.62
C VAL A 56 -11.48 -9.87 -6.79
N PHE A 57 -11.97 -10.94 -6.16
CA PHE A 57 -11.47 -12.30 -6.36
C PHE A 57 -11.77 -12.84 -7.76
N ALA A 58 -12.97 -12.56 -8.30
CA ALA A 58 -13.31 -12.94 -9.67
C ALA A 58 -12.49 -12.16 -10.70
N ILE A 59 -12.22 -10.89 -10.44
CA ILE A 59 -11.34 -10.05 -11.26
C ILE A 59 -9.90 -10.59 -11.21
N GLY A 60 -9.40 -10.92 -10.02
CA GLY A 60 -8.06 -11.50 -9.83
C GLY A 60 -7.88 -12.84 -10.54
N LEU A 61 -8.86 -13.73 -10.43
CA LEU A 61 -8.86 -15.03 -11.14
C LEU A 61 -8.89 -14.90 -12.67
N ALA A 62 -9.50 -13.82 -13.19
CA ALA A 62 -9.49 -13.51 -14.62
C ALA A 62 -8.19 -12.81 -15.08
N ALA A 63 -7.40 -12.27 -14.17
CA ALA A 63 -6.15 -11.58 -14.47
C ALA A 63 -5.07 -12.59 -14.89
N LYS A 64 -4.73 -12.59 -16.18
CA LYS A 64 -3.63 -13.42 -16.74
C LYS A 64 -2.24 -12.88 -16.40
N LYS A 65 -2.15 -11.60 -15.96
CA LYS A 65 -0.89 -10.94 -15.63
C LYS A 65 -0.46 -11.28 -14.21
N LYS A 66 0.79 -11.70 -14.05
CA LYS A 66 1.46 -11.80 -12.75
C LYS A 66 2.11 -10.46 -12.45
N TYR A 67 1.87 -9.92 -11.26
CA TYR A 67 2.52 -8.71 -10.77
C TYR A 67 3.64 -9.10 -9.79
N SER A 68 4.79 -8.46 -9.95
CA SER A 68 5.96 -8.63 -9.09
C SER A 68 6.23 -7.34 -8.33
N PHE A 69 6.06 -7.36 -7.02
CA PHE A 69 6.35 -6.25 -6.13
C PHE A 69 7.61 -6.55 -5.33
N LEU A 70 8.40 -5.54 -5.07
CA LEU A 70 9.63 -5.65 -4.32
C LEU A 70 9.63 -4.66 -3.17
N CYS A 71 9.99 -5.13 -1.97
CA CYS A 71 10.14 -4.30 -0.79
C CYS A 71 11.62 -4.13 -0.47
N LEU A 72 12.11 -2.89 -0.50
CA LEU A 72 13.43 -2.49 -0.03
C LEU A 72 13.30 -2.00 1.41
N ILE A 73 13.75 -2.80 2.36
CA ILE A 73 13.56 -2.57 3.80
C ILE A 73 14.85 -2.89 4.58
N PRO A 74 15.04 -2.33 5.78
CA PRO A 74 16.14 -2.74 6.65
C PRO A 74 16.06 -4.21 7.04
N TYR A 75 17.20 -4.83 7.34
CA TYR A 75 17.23 -6.07 8.12
C TYR A 75 16.57 -5.85 9.46
N TYR A 76 15.81 -6.84 9.93
CA TYR A 76 15.06 -6.80 11.17
C TYR A 76 15.18 -8.13 11.92
N ILE A 77 14.97 -8.06 13.20
CA ILE A 77 14.88 -9.22 14.09
C ILE A 77 13.47 -9.34 14.66
N GLU A 78 13.16 -10.47 15.24
CA GLU A 78 11.88 -10.69 15.93
C GLU A 78 11.67 -9.63 17.01
N HIS A 79 10.45 -9.10 17.10
CA HIS A 79 10.01 -8.05 18.03
C HIS A 79 10.47 -6.62 17.73
N ASP A 80 11.23 -6.36 16.67
CA ASP A 80 11.51 -4.98 16.29
C ASP A 80 10.36 -4.31 15.49
N TYR A 81 10.49 -3.03 15.22
CA TYR A 81 9.53 -2.26 14.44
C TYR A 81 9.30 -2.88 13.05
N TRP A 82 10.37 -3.24 12.35
CA TRP A 82 10.29 -3.79 11.00
C TRP A 82 9.69 -5.18 10.95
N HIS A 83 9.82 -5.97 12.01
CA HIS A 83 9.10 -7.25 12.12
C HIS A 83 7.58 -7.04 12.04
N SER A 84 7.05 -6.00 12.71
CA SER A 84 5.63 -5.67 12.66
C SER A 84 5.20 -5.16 11.28
N VAL A 85 6.02 -4.31 10.63
CA VAL A 85 5.77 -3.80 9.27
C VAL A 85 5.72 -4.96 8.26
N VAL A 86 6.71 -5.87 8.31
CA VAL A 86 6.74 -7.05 7.44
C VAL A 86 5.57 -7.98 7.71
N GLY A 87 5.17 -8.16 8.96
CA GLY A 87 3.96 -8.92 9.30
C GLY A 87 2.71 -8.39 8.60
N GLY A 88 2.58 -7.06 8.51
CA GLY A 88 1.52 -6.40 7.74
C GLY A 88 1.62 -6.66 6.23
N ILE A 89 2.83 -6.58 5.67
CA ILE A 89 3.08 -6.86 4.25
C ILE A 89 2.77 -8.33 3.92
N GLU A 90 3.16 -9.26 4.78
CA GLU A 90 2.89 -10.69 4.59
C GLU A 90 1.39 -11.01 4.64
N ARG A 91 0.65 -10.33 5.50
CA ARG A 91 -0.81 -10.43 5.52
C ARG A 91 -1.40 -9.93 4.20
N ALA A 92 -0.99 -8.76 3.73
CA ALA A 92 -1.41 -8.21 2.44
C ALA A 92 -1.03 -9.16 1.28
N ARG A 93 0.16 -9.79 1.33
CA ARG A 93 0.58 -10.79 0.34
C ARG A 93 -0.39 -11.98 0.27
N GLN A 94 -0.87 -12.46 1.42
CA GLN A 94 -1.85 -13.55 1.47
C GLN A 94 -3.19 -13.12 0.86
N GLU A 95 -3.65 -11.92 1.19
CA GLU A 95 -4.91 -11.35 0.67
C GLU A 95 -4.83 -11.06 -0.84
N LEU A 96 -3.65 -10.67 -1.35
CA LEU A 96 -3.41 -10.37 -2.76
C LEU A 96 -3.07 -11.60 -3.62
N ARG A 97 -2.87 -12.77 -3.00
CA ARG A 97 -2.53 -14.01 -3.73
C ARG A 97 -3.51 -14.35 -4.87
N PRO A 98 -4.83 -14.18 -4.74
CA PRO A 98 -5.78 -14.43 -5.82
C PRO A 98 -5.58 -13.52 -7.04
N PHE A 99 -4.92 -12.36 -6.87
CA PHE A 99 -4.64 -11.39 -7.94
C PHE A 99 -3.32 -11.65 -8.67
N ASN A 100 -2.66 -12.79 -8.43
CA ASN A 100 -1.34 -13.11 -8.96
C ASN A 100 -0.26 -12.08 -8.60
N VAL A 101 -0.33 -11.49 -7.41
CA VAL A 101 0.68 -10.58 -6.86
C VAL A 101 1.71 -11.38 -6.08
N GLY A 102 2.97 -11.32 -6.53
CA GLY A 102 4.14 -11.78 -5.77
C GLY A 102 4.79 -10.59 -5.06
N ILE A 103 5.24 -10.79 -3.83
CA ILE A 103 6.00 -9.80 -3.06
C ILE A 103 7.30 -10.44 -2.63
N ASP A 104 8.43 -9.84 -3.01
CA ASP A 104 9.78 -10.23 -2.64
C ASP A 104 10.44 -9.11 -1.82
N TYR A 105 11.53 -9.45 -1.13
CA TYR A 105 12.25 -8.52 -0.26
C TYR A 105 13.70 -8.40 -0.68
N LEU A 106 14.23 -7.18 -0.59
CA LEU A 106 15.65 -6.88 -0.52
C LEU A 106 15.92 -6.15 0.79
N CYS A 107 16.77 -6.73 1.60
CA CYS A 107 17.09 -6.16 2.91
C CYS A 107 18.49 -5.54 2.88
N TYR A 108 18.62 -4.40 3.56
CA TYR A 108 19.88 -3.69 3.76
C TYR A 108 20.17 -3.49 5.24
N HIS A 109 21.43 -3.33 5.62
CA HIS A 109 21.79 -3.00 7.00
C HIS A 109 21.57 -1.50 7.25
N HIS A 110 20.77 -1.20 8.28
CA HIS A 110 20.47 0.18 8.65
C HIS A 110 21.77 0.93 9.02
N GLY A 111 21.95 2.14 8.46
CA GLY A 111 23.17 2.93 8.65
C GLY A 111 24.40 2.48 7.81
N ASP A 112 24.30 1.40 7.05
CA ASP A 112 25.35 0.97 6.12
C ASP A 112 24.99 1.39 4.69
N GLU A 113 25.63 2.48 4.23
CA GLU A 113 25.44 3.06 2.90
C GLU A 113 25.75 2.08 1.79
N LYS A 114 26.82 1.29 1.95
CA LYS A 114 27.23 0.29 0.95
C LYS A 114 26.19 -0.80 0.80
N SER A 115 25.68 -1.33 1.91
CA SER A 115 24.61 -2.32 1.90
C SER A 115 23.34 -1.78 1.23
N TYR A 116 22.97 -0.52 1.50
CA TYR A 116 21.83 0.13 0.86
C TYR A 116 22.04 0.33 -0.65
N GLN A 117 23.24 0.78 -1.05
CA GLN A 117 23.61 0.97 -2.45
C GLN A 117 23.59 -0.36 -3.24
N GLU A 118 24.11 -1.44 -2.67
CA GLU A 118 24.05 -2.78 -3.27
C GLU A 118 22.61 -3.24 -3.47
N ALA A 119 21.75 -3.02 -2.49
CA ALA A 119 20.33 -3.35 -2.59
C ALA A 119 19.60 -2.51 -3.66
N CYS A 120 19.90 -1.21 -3.75
CA CYS A 120 19.38 -0.33 -4.81
C CYS A 120 19.82 -0.79 -6.22
N LEU A 121 21.06 -1.24 -6.37
CA LEU A 121 21.57 -1.78 -7.64
C LEU A 121 20.87 -3.10 -8.00
N ALA A 122 20.68 -3.99 -7.02
CA ALA A 122 19.97 -5.25 -7.23
C ALA A 122 18.53 -5.09 -7.70
N ILE A 123 17.85 -3.98 -7.34
CA ILE A 123 16.52 -3.66 -7.86
C ILE A 123 16.54 -3.45 -9.37
N LYS A 124 17.57 -2.77 -9.88
CA LYS A 124 17.68 -2.45 -11.31
C LYS A 124 17.85 -3.68 -12.20
N GLU A 125 18.32 -4.78 -11.62
CA GLU A 125 18.51 -6.07 -12.31
C GLU A 125 17.24 -6.94 -12.30
N LYS A 126 16.22 -6.55 -11.53
CA LYS A 126 14.98 -7.31 -11.39
C LYS A 126 13.87 -6.74 -12.27
N ASN A 127 13.07 -7.64 -12.84
CA ASN A 127 11.86 -7.26 -13.55
C ASN A 127 10.70 -7.16 -12.53
N VAL A 128 10.40 -5.94 -12.09
CA VAL A 128 9.36 -5.66 -11.09
C VAL A 128 8.35 -4.65 -11.63
N ASP A 129 7.09 -4.78 -11.21
CA ASP A 129 6.02 -3.84 -11.56
C ASP A 129 5.93 -2.66 -10.60
N ALA A 130 6.31 -2.87 -9.33
CA ALA A 130 6.35 -1.80 -8.33
C ALA A 130 7.35 -2.08 -7.20
N VAL A 131 7.80 -1.01 -6.54
CA VAL A 131 8.74 -1.06 -5.41
C VAL A 131 8.20 -0.29 -4.22
N LEU A 132 8.20 -0.94 -3.04
CA LEU A 132 8.02 -0.28 -1.75
C LEU A 132 9.39 -0.01 -1.14
N ILE A 133 9.69 1.22 -0.84
CA ILE A 133 11.03 1.66 -0.44
C ILE A 133 10.97 2.25 0.97
N SER A 134 11.80 1.74 1.87
CA SER A 134 12.19 2.45 3.08
C SER A 134 13.46 3.25 2.79
N PRO A 135 13.36 4.58 2.60
CA PRO A 135 14.53 5.39 2.26
C PRO A 135 15.48 5.47 3.46
N ASN A 136 16.78 5.30 3.21
CA ASN A 136 17.80 5.45 4.25
C ASN A 136 18.84 6.52 3.89
N PHE A 137 19.46 6.37 2.72
CA PHE A 137 20.45 7.36 2.21
C PHE A 137 19.82 8.18 1.08
N ARG A 138 19.95 9.50 1.19
CA ARG A 138 19.24 10.43 0.32
C ARG A 138 19.67 10.31 -1.14
N GLU A 139 20.97 10.30 -1.39
CA GLU A 139 21.52 10.32 -2.75
C GLU A 139 21.19 9.03 -3.50
N GLU A 140 21.39 7.88 -2.87
CA GLU A 140 21.09 6.55 -3.41
C GLU A 140 19.59 6.39 -3.68
N THR A 141 18.76 6.89 -2.76
CA THR A 141 17.30 6.84 -2.93
C THR A 141 16.86 7.69 -4.11
N LEU A 142 17.40 8.90 -4.27
CA LEU A 142 17.08 9.76 -5.42
C LEU A 142 17.57 9.14 -6.74
N ALA A 143 18.75 8.52 -6.76
CA ALA A 143 19.28 7.83 -7.93
C ALA A 143 18.42 6.59 -8.28
N LEU A 144 17.94 5.84 -7.29
CA LEU A 144 17.01 4.73 -7.49
C LEU A 144 15.66 5.22 -8.04
N THR A 145 15.07 6.23 -7.42
CA THR A 145 13.75 6.74 -7.83
C THR A 145 13.77 7.38 -9.20
N ALA A 146 14.86 8.04 -9.60
CA ALA A 146 15.05 8.53 -10.97
C ALA A 146 15.03 7.36 -11.97
N TYR A 147 15.76 6.28 -11.71
CA TYR A 147 15.73 5.07 -12.52
C TYR A 147 14.33 4.48 -12.64
N LEU A 148 13.58 4.37 -11.51
CA LEU A 148 12.23 3.82 -11.49
C LEU A 148 11.27 4.68 -12.33
N GLN A 149 11.39 6.01 -12.26
CA GLN A 149 10.59 6.94 -13.07
C GLN A 149 10.88 6.79 -14.57
N GLU A 150 12.15 6.75 -14.96
CA GLU A 150 12.55 6.56 -16.36
C GLU A 150 12.01 5.25 -16.94
N ASN A 151 11.98 4.18 -16.13
CA ASN A 151 11.48 2.87 -16.53
C ASN A 151 9.98 2.68 -16.28
N LYS A 152 9.25 3.72 -15.83
CA LYS A 152 7.81 3.69 -15.53
C LYS A 152 7.42 2.62 -14.51
N ILE A 153 8.31 2.34 -13.58
CA ILE A 153 8.06 1.43 -12.45
C ILE A 153 7.45 2.24 -11.32
N ALA A 154 6.28 1.83 -10.84
CA ALA A 154 5.60 2.49 -9.73
C ALA A 154 6.38 2.28 -8.42
N TYR A 155 6.41 3.28 -7.55
CA TYR A 155 7.00 3.13 -6.22
C TYR A 155 6.29 3.96 -5.16
N ALA A 156 6.37 3.49 -3.93
CA ALA A 156 5.85 4.15 -2.74
C ALA A 156 6.91 4.13 -1.64
N PHE A 157 6.81 5.09 -0.73
CA PHE A 157 7.66 5.10 0.46
C PHE A 157 6.93 4.53 1.68
N VAL A 158 7.69 3.91 2.55
CA VAL A 158 7.25 3.43 3.87
C VAL A 158 8.22 3.95 4.94
N ASP A 159 7.67 4.30 6.10
CA ASP A 159 8.35 4.81 7.29
C ASP A 159 8.86 6.25 7.13
N PHE A 160 9.66 6.57 6.13
CA PHE A 160 10.19 7.90 5.86
C PHE A 160 9.74 8.42 4.49
N ASN A 161 9.43 9.73 4.41
CA ASN A 161 9.03 10.39 3.15
C ASN A 161 10.16 11.25 2.58
N MET A 162 10.28 11.25 1.26
CA MET A 162 11.16 12.14 0.49
C MET A 162 10.33 12.83 -0.59
N GLU A 163 9.85 14.04 -0.30
CA GLU A 163 8.92 14.77 -1.19
C GLU A 163 9.52 15.03 -2.57
N GLU A 164 10.83 15.32 -2.64
CA GLU A 164 11.55 15.56 -3.90
C GLU A 164 11.55 14.36 -4.85
N ALA A 165 11.42 13.15 -4.32
CA ALA A 165 11.42 11.93 -5.11
C ALA A 165 10.08 11.63 -5.80
N ARG A 166 9.00 12.36 -5.48
CA ARG A 166 7.69 12.24 -6.14
C ARG A 166 7.12 10.81 -6.18
N ALA A 167 7.21 10.09 -5.06
CA ALA A 167 6.62 8.76 -4.94
C ALA A 167 5.10 8.82 -5.17
N LEU A 168 4.52 7.70 -5.59
CA LEU A 168 3.08 7.55 -5.79
C LEU A 168 2.30 7.83 -4.51
N THR A 169 2.83 7.38 -3.38
CA THR A 169 2.29 7.62 -2.04
C THR A 169 3.37 7.38 -0.98
N TYR A 170 3.06 7.80 0.23
CA TYR A 170 3.84 7.55 1.44
C TYR A 170 2.95 6.90 2.48
N ILE A 171 3.48 5.89 3.15
CA ILE A 171 2.83 5.15 4.24
C ILE A 171 3.72 5.28 5.47
N GLY A 172 3.29 6.06 6.44
CA GLY A 172 4.07 6.28 7.67
C GLY A 172 3.31 7.09 8.69
N GLN A 173 3.98 7.36 9.81
CA GLN A 173 3.43 8.16 10.89
C GLN A 173 3.53 9.66 10.56
N ASP A 174 2.55 10.41 11.03
CA ASP A 174 2.67 11.87 11.11
C ASP A 174 3.58 12.20 12.32
N SER A 175 4.88 12.34 12.06
CA SER A 175 5.90 12.58 13.09
C SER A 175 5.65 13.86 13.87
N TYR A 176 5.10 14.91 13.22
CA TYR A 176 4.73 16.15 13.89
C TYR A 176 3.63 15.92 14.93
N LYS A 177 2.53 15.24 14.52
CA LYS A 177 1.45 14.91 15.44
C LYS A 177 1.89 13.98 16.55
N SER A 178 2.71 13.00 16.24
CA SER A 178 3.28 12.08 17.23
C SER A 178 4.08 12.82 18.29
N GLY A 179 5.00 13.71 17.89
CA GLY A 179 5.77 14.56 18.79
C GLY A 179 4.89 15.52 19.61
N TYR A 180 3.91 16.15 18.96
CA TYR A 180 2.97 17.05 19.63
C TYR A 180 2.14 16.33 20.70
N ILE A 181 1.60 15.14 20.39
CA ILE A 181 0.81 14.35 21.34
C ILE A 181 1.70 13.87 22.50
N ALA A 182 2.90 13.39 22.22
CA ALA A 182 3.84 12.94 23.22
C ALA A 182 4.22 14.08 24.20
N ALA A 183 4.54 15.26 23.69
CA ALA A 183 4.80 16.44 24.49
C ALA A 183 3.58 16.82 25.35
N LYS A 184 2.38 16.80 24.79
CA LYS A 184 1.14 17.08 25.53
C LYS A 184 0.86 16.09 26.66
N ILE A 185 1.12 14.81 26.44
CA ILE A 185 0.95 13.76 27.48
C ILE A 185 1.92 14.01 28.62
N LEU A 186 3.19 14.28 28.33
CA LEU A 186 4.19 14.58 29.33
C LEU A 186 3.83 15.82 30.15
N MET A 187 3.45 16.89 29.48
CA MET A 187 3.10 18.16 30.14
C MET A 187 1.82 18.09 30.98
N ARG A 188 0.93 17.15 30.70
CA ARG A 188 -0.36 17.01 31.44
C ARG A 188 -0.15 16.67 32.91
N ASN A 189 0.88 15.92 33.25
CA ASN A 189 1.18 15.47 34.60
C ASN A 189 2.41 16.19 35.21
N TYR A 190 2.91 17.21 34.50
CA TYR A 190 4.07 17.94 34.94
C TYR A 190 3.66 19.11 35.86
N SER A 191 4.08 19.06 37.11
CA SER A 191 4.06 20.21 38.03
C SER A 191 5.49 20.77 38.02
N ALA A 192 5.65 21.96 37.49
CA ALA A 192 6.96 22.62 37.42
C ALA A 192 7.55 22.77 38.86
N GLY A 193 8.46 21.88 39.23
CA GLY A 193 9.36 22.07 40.34
C GLY A 193 10.72 22.58 39.84
N GLU A 194 11.36 23.47 40.58
CA GLU A 194 12.69 23.94 40.20
C GLU A 194 13.67 22.76 40.06
N GLY A 195 14.37 22.68 38.92
CA GLY A 195 15.45 21.71 38.68
C GLY A 195 15.01 20.35 38.11
N GLN A 196 13.79 20.19 37.64
CA GLN A 196 13.35 18.97 36.94
C GLN A 196 13.54 19.08 35.44
N GLU A 197 14.23 18.11 34.86
CA GLU A 197 14.44 17.98 33.43
C GLU A 197 13.52 16.85 32.88
N LEU A 198 12.80 17.15 31.79
CA LEU A 198 11.98 16.19 31.10
C LEU A 198 12.66 15.77 29.79
N VAL A 199 12.96 14.49 29.66
CA VAL A 199 13.52 13.92 28.43
C VAL A 199 12.47 13.11 27.71
N LEU A 200 12.18 13.49 26.47
CA LEU A 200 11.34 12.74 25.56
C LEU A 200 12.20 12.04 24.52
N SER A 201 12.15 10.73 24.47
CA SER A 201 12.76 9.94 23.41
C SER A 201 11.67 9.35 22.52
N LEU A 202 11.76 9.61 21.21
CA LEU A 202 10.92 9.02 20.16
C LEU A 202 11.70 7.95 19.39
N ILE A 203 12.68 7.33 20.01
CA ILE A 203 13.46 6.25 19.42
C ILE A 203 12.60 4.99 19.44
N HIS A 204 12.60 4.24 18.35
CA HIS A 204 12.14 2.86 18.38
C HIS A 204 13.06 2.08 19.30
N ILE A 205 12.59 1.82 20.52
CA ILE A 205 13.34 1.01 21.48
C ILE A 205 13.18 -0.42 20.99
N SER A 206 14.19 -0.91 20.26
CA SER A 206 14.45 -2.33 20.22
C SER A 206 15.00 -2.69 21.59
N GLU A 207 14.18 -3.27 22.45
CA GLU A 207 14.68 -3.84 23.69
C GLU A 207 15.68 -4.95 23.36
N PRO A 208 16.75 -5.08 24.18
CA PRO A 208 17.77 -6.09 23.99
C PRO A 208 17.24 -7.51 24.15
#